data_3e42e8bdecfff8324925893fde3aadbc
#
_entry.id   3e42e8bdecfff8324925893fde3aadbc
#
_cell.length_a   1.000
_cell.length_b   1.000
_cell.length_c   1.000
_cell.angle_alpha   90.00
_cell.angle_beta   90.00
_cell.angle_gamma   90.00
#
_symmetry.space_group_name_H-M   'P 1'
#
loop_
_entity.id
_entity.type
_entity.pdbx_description
1 polymer ?
#
loop_
_entity_poly.entity_id
_entity_poly.type
_entity_poly.pdbx_seq_one_letter_code
_entity_poly.pdbx_strand_id
1 'polypeptide(L)'
;YMAVANMIDEIDRKIVTIKHALNLTNATAKVQVGEQEMSIDSILVRMAQLNKRKAVLDDMRKRLPKTRVYGSAFSSSGSAPEYKYINYDPELIRQEYDRISNTIMEMQIALDRYNQTVLFEVDI
;
A
#
# COMPACT_ATOMS: atom_id res chain seq x y z
N TYR A 1 44.22 0.00 6.85
CA TYR A 1 42.94 0.69 7.09
C TYR A 1 42.50 1.53 5.90
N MET A 2 43.38 2.32 5.31
CA MET A 2 43.05 3.20 4.20
C MET A 2 42.56 2.44 2.96
N ALA A 3 43.18 1.29 2.66
CA ALA A 3 42.72 0.46 1.54
C ALA A 3 41.25 -0.04 1.71
N VAL A 4 40.93 -0.44 2.93
CA VAL A 4 39.56 -0.88 3.25
C VAL A 4 38.58 0.29 3.17
N ALA A 5 38.93 1.45 3.71
CA ALA A 5 38.11 2.64 3.65
C ALA A 5 37.82 3.06 2.20
N ASN A 6 38.84 3.02 1.32
CA ASN A 6 38.70 3.33 -0.09
C ASN A 6 37.78 2.34 -0.82
N MET A 7 37.86 1.05 -0.45
CA MET A 7 36.95 0.04 -1.01
C MET A 7 35.51 0.30 -0.60
N ILE A 8 35.27 0.67 0.65
CA ILE A 8 33.93 0.99 1.14
C ILE A 8 33.38 2.22 0.40
N ASP A 9 34.18 3.27 0.26
CA ASP A 9 33.77 4.48 -0.44
C ASP A 9 33.40 4.21 -1.90
N GLU A 10 34.15 3.33 -2.57
CA GLU A 10 33.86 2.95 -3.95
C GLU A 10 32.55 2.17 -4.05
N ILE A 11 32.32 1.22 -3.14
CA ILE A 11 31.08 0.46 -3.08
C ILE A 11 29.89 1.40 -2.82
N ASP A 12 30.02 2.31 -1.87
CA ASP A 12 28.97 3.27 -1.54
C ASP A 12 28.63 4.14 -2.74
N ARG A 13 29.63 4.59 -3.48
CA ARG A 13 29.43 5.38 -4.70
C ARG A 13 28.66 4.58 -5.76
N LYS A 14 28.99 3.31 -5.94
CA LYS A 14 28.27 2.42 -6.87
C LYS A 14 26.81 2.23 -6.45
N ILE A 15 26.56 2.07 -5.16
CA ILE A 15 25.18 1.95 -4.63
C ILE A 15 24.37 3.20 -4.97
N VAL A 16 24.92 4.38 -4.76
CA VAL A 16 24.23 5.65 -5.09
C VAL A 16 23.90 5.70 -6.59
N THR A 17 24.86 5.35 -7.44
CA THR A 17 24.66 5.35 -8.89
C THR A 17 23.55 4.38 -9.30
N ILE A 18 23.54 3.17 -8.76
CA ILE A 18 22.51 2.15 -9.06
C ILE A 18 21.13 2.63 -8.59
N LYS A 19 21.04 3.14 -7.37
CA LYS A 19 19.78 3.64 -6.82
C LYS A 19 19.21 4.80 -7.64
N HIS A 20 20.08 5.71 -8.06
CA HIS A 20 19.64 6.83 -8.89
C HIS A 20 19.10 6.35 -10.24
N ALA A 21 19.81 5.43 -10.89
CA ALA A 21 19.37 4.87 -12.17
C ALA A 21 18.04 4.12 -12.02
N LEU A 22 17.87 3.37 -10.94
CA LEU A 22 16.62 2.66 -10.65
C LEU A 22 15.48 3.66 -10.42
N ASN A 23 15.70 4.69 -9.63
CA ASN A 23 14.68 5.71 -9.35
C ASN A 23 14.27 6.44 -10.63
N LEU A 24 15.23 6.80 -11.46
CA LEU A 24 14.96 7.45 -12.73
C LEU A 24 14.15 6.55 -13.66
N THR A 25 14.51 5.29 -13.74
CA THR A 25 13.79 4.30 -14.55
C THR A 25 12.35 4.15 -14.04
N ASN A 26 12.14 4.03 -12.74
CA ASN A 26 10.81 3.90 -12.14
C ASN A 26 9.96 5.16 -12.33
N ALA A 27 10.58 6.33 -12.38
CA ALA A 27 9.87 7.60 -12.60
C ALA A 27 9.48 7.81 -14.07
N THR A 28 10.24 7.29 -15.02
CA THR A 28 10.05 7.52 -16.44
C THR A 28 9.38 6.36 -17.18
N ALA A 29 9.63 5.13 -16.77
CA ALA A 29 9.01 3.95 -17.37
C ALA A 29 7.54 3.88 -17.01
N LYS A 30 6.70 3.57 -17.99
CA LYS A 30 5.25 3.49 -17.82
C LYS A 30 4.76 2.10 -18.18
N VAL A 31 3.74 1.66 -17.48
CA VAL A 31 3.07 0.39 -17.73
C VAL A 31 1.56 0.58 -17.76
N GLN A 32 0.88 -0.34 -18.42
CA GLN A 32 -0.57 -0.33 -18.51
C GLN A 32 -1.16 -1.03 -17.29
N VAL A 33 -2.05 -0.33 -16.59
CA VAL A 33 -2.83 -0.88 -15.48
C VAL A 33 -4.30 -0.70 -15.83
N GLY A 34 -4.97 -1.79 -16.21
CA GLY A 34 -6.32 -1.71 -16.75
C GLY A 34 -6.34 -0.84 -18.00
N GLU A 35 -7.12 0.24 -17.99
CA GLU A 35 -7.22 1.18 -19.09
C GLU A 35 -6.30 2.40 -18.94
N GLN A 36 -5.53 2.45 -17.86
CA GLN A 36 -4.71 3.60 -17.52
C GLN A 36 -3.22 3.27 -17.66
N GLU A 37 -2.47 4.22 -18.20
CA GLU A 37 -1.00 4.14 -18.24
C GLU A 37 -0.44 4.86 -17.03
N MET A 38 0.45 4.20 -16.29
CA MET A 38 1.03 4.75 -15.07
C MET A 38 2.54 4.50 -15.04
N SER A 39 3.29 5.44 -14.44
CA SER A 39 4.70 5.19 -14.12
C SER A 39 4.79 4.19 -12.97
N ILE A 40 5.91 3.47 -12.90
CA ILE A 40 6.17 2.53 -11.80
C ILE A 40 6.13 3.26 -10.46
N ASP A 41 6.73 4.44 -10.40
CA ASP A 41 6.76 5.27 -9.20
C ASP A 41 5.34 5.62 -8.72
N SER A 42 4.47 6.03 -9.65
CA SER A 42 3.07 6.34 -9.34
C SER A 42 2.30 5.11 -8.86
N ILE A 43 2.55 3.94 -9.44
CA ILE A 43 1.93 2.69 -9.01
C ILE A 43 2.30 2.38 -7.57
N LEU A 44 3.58 2.50 -7.21
CA LEU A 44 4.05 2.21 -5.85
C LEU A 44 3.40 3.13 -4.82
N VAL A 45 3.31 4.43 -5.11
CA VAL A 45 2.63 5.39 -4.23
C VAL A 45 1.14 5.07 -4.12
N ARG A 46 0.49 4.83 -5.25
CA ARG A 46 -0.95 4.53 -5.27
C ARG A 46 -1.29 3.24 -4.55
N MET A 47 -0.48 2.20 -4.72
CA MET A 47 -0.66 0.94 -3.98
C MET A 47 -0.56 1.13 -2.48
N ALA A 48 0.38 1.94 -2.01
CA ALA A 48 0.50 2.24 -0.58
C ALA A 48 -0.76 2.94 -0.06
N GLN A 49 -1.30 3.90 -0.81
CA GLN A 49 -2.54 4.59 -0.45
C GLN A 49 -3.73 3.63 -0.42
N LEU A 50 -3.85 2.78 -1.43
CA LEU A 50 -4.95 1.82 -1.53
C LEU A 50 -4.87 0.75 -0.44
N ASN A 51 -3.67 0.31 -0.07
CA ASN A 51 -3.50 -0.64 1.01
C ASN A 51 -3.95 -0.07 2.36
N LYS A 52 -3.70 1.22 2.60
CA LYS A 52 -4.21 1.90 3.81
C LYS A 52 -5.73 1.95 3.82
N ARG A 53 -6.34 2.30 2.69
CA ARG A 53 -7.81 2.32 2.56
C ARG A 53 -8.40 0.93 2.73
N LYS A 54 -7.75 -0.08 2.15
CA LYS A 54 -8.17 -1.47 2.28
C LYS A 54 -8.18 -1.92 3.73
N ALA A 55 -7.15 -1.56 4.50
CA ALA A 55 -7.07 -1.90 5.92
C ALA A 55 -8.24 -1.28 6.72
N VAL A 56 -8.57 -0.02 6.44
CA VAL A 56 -9.72 0.65 7.07
C VAL A 56 -11.03 -0.03 6.70
N LEU A 57 -11.22 -0.34 5.41
CA LEU A 57 -12.43 -1.02 4.94
C LEU A 57 -12.53 -2.44 5.50
N ASP A 58 -11.42 -3.14 5.65
CA ASP A 58 -11.39 -4.47 6.27
C ASP A 58 -11.86 -4.43 7.72
N ASP A 59 -11.39 -3.44 8.46
CA ASP A 59 -11.84 -3.22 9.84
C ASP A 59 -13.34 -2.90 9.89
N MET A 60 -13.82 -2.03 8.99
CA MET A 60 -15.22 -1.67 8.92
C MET A 60 -16.13 -2.85 8.56
N ARG A 61 -15.72 -3.67 7.59
CA ARG A 61 -16.54 -4.82 7.17
C ARG A 61 -16.64 -5.92 8.21
N LYS A 62 -15.69 -5.97 9.15
CA LYS A 62 -15.68 -6.95 10.25
C LYS A 62 -16.49 -6.50 11.44
N ARG A 63 -16.91 -5.24 11.48
CA ARG A 63 -17.71 -4.73 12.60
C ARG A 63 -19.13 -5.28 12.54
N LEU A 64 -19.66 -5.60 13.72
CA LEU A 64 -21.06 -5.98 13.85
C LEU A 64 -21.94 -4.75 13.62
N PRO A 65 -23.12 -4.93 12.99
CA PRO A 65 -24.08 -3.83 12.81
C PRO A 65 -24.49 -3.18 14.12
N LYS A 66 -24.41 -3.92 15.24
CA LYS A 66 -24.72 -3.43 16.56
C LYS A 66 -23.71 -4.01 17.54
N THR A 67 -23.00 -3.15 18.24
CA THR A 67 -21.97 -3.56 19.20
C THR A 67 -22.27 -2.95 20.55
N ARG A 68 -22.26 -3.78 21.60
CA ARG A 68 -22.44 -3.30 22.97
C ARG A 68 -21.21 -2.51 23.40
N VAL A 69 -21.43 -1.35 23.97
CA VAL A 69 -20.35 -0.52 24.50
C VAL A 69 -20.01 -1.00 25.90
N TYR A 70 -18.79 -1.49 26.06
CA TYR A 70 -18.22 -1.85 27.35
C TYR A 70 -17.33 -0.67 27.77
N GLY A 71 -17.79 0.21 28.52
CA GLY A 71 -16.83 1.25 28.69
C GLY A 71 -16.91 2.01 29.93
N SER A 72 -17.86 1.83 30.69
CA SER A 72 -17.86 2.56 31.90
C SER A 72 -18.15 1.60 33.06
N ALA A 73 -17.08 1.37 33.77
CA ALA A 73 -17.17 0.80 35.10
C ALA A 73 -18.09 1.61 36.01
N PHE A 74 -18.50 2.77 35.54
CA PHE A 74 -19.37 3.68 36.26
C PHE A 74 -20.79 3.75 35.72
N SER A 75 -21.12 2.97 34.69
CA SER A 75 -22.52 2.84 34.35
C SER A 75 -23.20 2.23 35.57
N SER A 76 -23.93 3.07 36.26
CA SER A 76 -24.65 2.67 37.46
C SER A 76 -25.43 1.42 37.18
N SER A 77 -25.34 0.49 38.10
CA SER A 77 -26.17 -0.70 38.13
C SER A 77 -27.63 -0.28 37.93
N GLY A 78 -28.23 -0.71 36.85
CA GLY A 78 -29.62 -0.40 36.55
C GLY A 78 -29.87 0.42 35.31
N SER A 79 -28.83 0.98 34.66
CA SER A 79 -29.01 1.57 33.36
C SER A 79 -29.04 0.49 32.29
N ALA A 80 -29.85 0.72 31.26
CA ALA A 80 -29.91 -0.16 30.10
C ALA A 80 -28.55 -0.25 29.41
N PRO A 81 -28.17 -1.44 28.86
CA PRO A 81 -26.93 -1.54 28.12
C PRO A 81 -26.89 -0.57 26.97
N GLU A 82 -25.76 0.11 26.81
CA GLU A 82 -25.52 0.95 25.67
C GLU A 82 -25.02 0.13 24.49
N TYR A 83 -25.43 0.49 23.29
CA TYR A 83 -25.01 -0.15 22.06
C TYR A 83 -24.48 0.87 21.10
N LYS A 84 -23.39 0.50 20.43
CA LYS A 84 -22.82 1.28 19.35
C LYS A 84 -23.30 0.70 18.04
N TYR A 85 -23.84 1.57 17.19
CA TYR A 85 -24.32 1.20 15.86
C TYR A 85 -23.33 1.70 14.81
N ILE A 86 -23.17 0.94 13.74
CA ILE A 86 -22.44 1.42 12.57
C ILE A 86 -23.36 2.39 11.82
N ASN A 87 -22.74 3.45 11.25
CA ASN A 87 -23.47 4.47 10.51
C ASN A 87 -23.16 4.43 9.00
N TYR A 88 -22.86 3.25 8.48
CA TYR A 88 -22.59 3.03 7.06
C TYR A 88 -23.24 1.73 6.61
N ASP A 89 -23.45 1.63 5.28
CA ASP A 89 -24.04 0.43 4.68
C ASP A 89 -22.97 -0.66 4.53
N PRO A 90 -23.10 -1.82 5.22
CA PRO A 90 -22.12 -2.90 5.13
C PRO A 90 -21.91 -3.43 3.71
N GLU A 91 -22.96 -3.42 2.88
CA GLU A 91 -22.86 -3.91 1.50
C GLU A 91 -22.00 -2.97 0.63
N LEU A 92 -22.16 -1.66 0.80
CA LEU A 92 -21.31 -0.69 0.10
C LEU A 92 -19.85 -0.82 0.52
N ILE A 93 -19.59 -1.06 1.80
CA ILE A 93 -18.24 -1.28 2.30
C ILE A 93 -17.62 -2.55 1.69
N ARG A 94 -18.39 -3.62 1.60
CA ARG A 94 -17.93 -4.88 0.97
C ARG A 94 -17.61 -4.68 -0.50
N GLN A 95 -18.46 -3.99 -1.23
CA GLN A 95 -18.24 -3.68 -2.64
C GLN A 95 -16.98 -2.83 -2.84
N GLU A 96 -16.79 -1.81 -2.01
CA GLU A 96 -15.62 -0.94 -2.09
C GLU A 96 -14.34 -1.69 -1.73
N TYR A 97 -14.39 -2.55 -0.73
CA TYR A 97 -13.27 -3.43 -0.38
C TYR A 97 -12.86 -4.32 -1.55
N ASP A 98 -13.83 -4.96 -2.20
CA ASP A 98 -13.58 -5.83 -3.35
C ASP A 98 -13.01 -5.04 -4.52
N ARG A 99 -13.52 -3.86 -4.80
CA ARG A 99 -13.04 -2.98 -5.86
C ARG A 99 -11.58 -2.59 -5.65
N ILE A 100 -11.25 -2.15 -4.44
CA ILE A 100 -9.87 -1.74 -4.10
C ILE A 100 -8.93 -2.95 -4.13
N SER A 101 -9.37 -4.10 -3.64
CA SER A 101 -8.57 -5.33 -3.68
C SER A 101 -8.24 -5.74 -5.12
N ASN A 102 -9.21 -5.63 -6.02
CA ASN A 102 -8.99 -5.94 -7.44
C ASN A 102 -8.03 -4.94 -8.10
N THR A 103 -8.16 -3.66 -7.77
CA THR A 103 -7.25 -2.63 -8.29
C THR A 103 -5.81 -2.87 -7.84
N ILE A 104 -5.61 -3.22 -6.57
CA ILE A 104 -4.28 -3.56 -6.04
C ILE A 104 -3.71 -4.77 -6.77
N MET A 105 -4.54 -5.79 -7.02
CA MET A 105 -4.12 -6.98 -7.76
C MET A 105 -3.67 -6.65 -9.18
N GLU A 106 -4.41 -5.81 -9.90
CA GLU A 106 -4.05 -5.37 -11.25
C GLU A 106 -2.71 -4.63 -11.26
N MET A 107 -2.50 -3.75 -10.27
CA MET A 107 -1.25 -3.03 -10.11
C MET A 107 -0.08 -3.99 -9.82
N GLN A 108 -0.29 -4.97 -8.95
CA GLN A 108 0.73 -5.94 -8.61
C GLN A 108 1.12 -6.79 -9.83
N ILE A 109 0.14 -7.21 -10.61
CA ILE A 109 0.40 -7.97 -11.84
C ILE A 109 1.23 -7.14 -12.82
N ALA A 110 0.90 -5.86 -12.98
CA ALA A 110 1.64 -4.95 -13.85
C ALA A 110 3.09 -4.77 -13.39
N LEU A 111 3.31 -4.62 -12.09
CA LEU A 111 4.65 -4.52 -11.51
C LEU A 111 5.45 -5.80 -11.69
N ASP A 112 4.84 -6.96 -11.44
CA ASP A 112 5.51 -8.25 -11.58
C ASP A 112 5.95 -8.49 -13.02
N ARG A 113 5.07 -8.17 -13.98
CA ARG A 113 5.39 -8.28 -15.39
C ARG A 113 6.53 -7.33 -15.78
N TYR A 114 6.50 -6.11 -15.31
CA TYR A 114 7.56 -5.14 -15.54
C TYR A 114 8.90 -5.65 -14.98
N ASN A 115 8.91 -6.12 -13.74
CA ASN A 115 10.12 -6.61 -13.08
C ASN A 115 10.74 -7.84 -13.77
N GLN A 116 9.91 -8.63 -14.44
CA GLN A 116 10.36 -9.84 -15.14
C GLN A 116 10.90 -9.54 -16.55
N THR A 117 10.45 -8.47 -17.18
CA THR A 117 10.69 -8.24 -18.61
C THR A 117 11.55 -7.03 -18.93
N VAL A 118 11.65 -6.06 -18.03
CA VAL A 118 12.34 -4.80 -18.28
C VAL A 118 13.73 -4.79 -17.65
N LEU A 119 14.70 -4.42 -18.45
CA LEU A 119 16.08 -4.23 -18.02
C LEU A 119 16.45 -2.74 -18.17
N PHE A 120 17.39 -2.28 -17.36
CA PHE A 120 17.95 -0.96 -17.49
C PHE A 120 19.46 -1.02 -17.37
N GLU A 121 20.14 -0.08 -17.97
CA GLU A 121 21.60 0.01 -17.96
C GLU A 121 22.06 1.01 -16.90
N VAL A 122 23.15 0.69 -16.23
CA VAL A 122 23.80 1.56 -15.26
C VAL A 122 25.28 1.63 -15.59
N ASP A 123 25.77 2.84 -15.78
CA ASP A 123 27.19 3.09 -15.95
C ASP A 123 27.83 3.25 -14.58
N ILE A 124 28.48 2.18 -14.13
CA ILE A 124 29.05 2.11 -12.79
C ILE A 124 30.52 2.49 -12.82
#